data_34aefef08401eae54e0ee1c58a7592a0
#
_entry.id   34aefef08401eae54e0ee1c58a7592a0
#
_cell.length_a   1.000
_cell.length_b   1.000
_cell.length_c   1.000
_cell.angle_alpha   90.00
_cell.angle_beta   90.00
_cell.angle_gamma   90.00
#
_symmetry.space_group_name_H-M   'P 1'
#
loop_
_entity.id
_entity.type
_entity.pdbx_description
1 polymer ?
#
loop_
_entity_poly.entity_id
_entity_poly.type
_entity_poly.pdbx_seq_one_letter_code
_entity_poly.pdbx_strand_id
1 'polypeptide(L)' 'MKKIKKIKIKLNGKILSIEDNLNLLNYVKRLKVPLKKVAIELNHKIMDKSKLKKVKLKNNDKIETVHFIGGG' A
#
# COMPACT_ATOMS: atom_id res chain seq x y z
N MET A 1 -24.72 -13.58 -7.00
CA MET A 1 -23.62 -13.53 -6.06
C MET A 1 -22.48 -12.73 -6.65
N LYS A 2 -22.01 -11.74 -5.95
CA LYS A 2 -20.89 -10.92 -6.45
C LYS A 2 -19.58 -11.66 -6.31
N LYS A 3 -18.86 -11.77 -7.40
CA LYS A 3 -17.52 -12.31 -7.36
C LYS A 3 -16.56 -11.21 -6.91
N ILE A 4 -15.78 -11.50 -5.89
CA ILE A 4 -14.72 -10.59 -5.46
C ILE A 4 -13.51 -10.85 -6.35
N LYS A 5 -13.15 -9.84 -7.12
CA LYS A 5 -11.94 -9.93 -7.93
C LYS A 5 -10.73 -9.68 -7.05
N LYS A 6 -9.70 -10.44 -7.29
CA LYS A 6 -8.44 -10.28 -6.57
C LYS A 6 -7.35 -9.86 -7.53
N ILE A 7 -6.46 -9.05 -7.03
CA ILE A 7 -5.27 -8.62 -7.75
C ILE A 7 -4.05 -9.07 -6.99
N LYS A 8 -2.93 -9.14 -7.68
CA LYS A 8 -1.66 -9.46 -7.06
C LYS A 8 -0.84 -8.17 -6.96
N ILE A 9 -0.32 -7.93 -5.77
CA ILE A 9 0.59 -6.82 -5.52
C ILE A 9 1.86 -7.36 -4.88
N LYS A 10 2.89 -6.54 -4.87
CA LYS A 10 4.12 -6.89 -4.17
C LYS A 10 4.29 -5.94 -3.00
N LEU A 11 4.37 -6.47 -1.79
CA LEU A 11 4.58 -5.69 -0.58
C LEU A 11 5.93 -6.04 0.02
N ASN A 12 6.85 -5.09 0.00
CA ASN A 12 8.21 -5.30 0.52
C ASN A 12 8.83 -6.60 -0.02
N GLY A 13 8.65 -6.84 -1.31
CA GLY A 13 9.19 -8.01 -1.98
C GLY A 13 8.32 -9.25 -1.96
N LYS A 14 7.23 -9.26 -1.20
CA LYS A 14 6.33 -10.42 -1.14
C LYS A 14 5.14 -10.22 -2.05
N ILE A 15 4.81 -11.26 -2.81
CA ILE A 15 3.62 -11.25 -3.67
C ILE A 15 2.42 -11.64 -2.82
N LEU A 16 1.41 -10.78 -2.81
CA LEU A 16 0.18 -11.01 -2.05
C LEU A 16 -1.03 -10.82 -2.94
N SER A 17 -2.10 -11.53 -2.62
CA SER A 17 -3.38 -11.40 -3.31
C SER A 17 -4.30 -10.56 -2.44
N ILE A 18 -4.88 -9.52 -3.01
CA ILE A 18 -5.80 -8.64 -2.28
C ILE A 18 -7.02 -8.35 -3.13
N GLU A 19 -8.04 -7.78 -2.51
CA GLU A 19 -9.25 -7.36 -3.21
C GLU A 19 -8.96 -6.20 -4.16
N ASP A 20 -9.55 -6.21 -5.34
CA ASP A 20 -9.23 -5.24 -6.39
C ASP A 20 -9.78 -3.83 -6.12
N ASN A 21 -10.72 -3.69 -5.20
CA ASN A 21 -11.31 -2.39 -4.89
C ASN A 21 -10.71 -1.73 -3.65
N LEU A 22 -9.58 -2.25 -3.19
CA LEU A 22 -8.95 -1.73 -1.98
C LEU A 22 -8.06 -0.54 -2.32
N ASN A 23 -8.23 0.58 -1.60
CA ASN A 23 -7.35 1.70 -1.79
C ASN A 23 -6.10 1.58 -0.91
N LEU A 24 -5.08 2.35 -1.26
CA LEU A 24 -3.78 2.23 -0.60
C LEU A 24 -3.87 2.59 0.89
N LEU A 25 -4.63 3.61 1.25
CA LEU A 25 -4.76 3.99 2.65
C LEU A 25 -5.39 2.87 3.48
N ASN A 26 -6.48 2.27 2.98
CA ASN A 26 -7.13 1.18 3.71
C ASN A 26 -6.22 -0.02 3.83
N TYR A 27 -5.42 -0.28 2.80
CA TYR A 27 -4.51 -1.42 2.83
C TYR A 27 -3.43 -1.23 3.89
N VAL A 28 -2.79 -0.05 3.94
CA VAL A 28 -1.74 0.17 4.94
C VAL A 28 -2.31 0.24 6.35
N LYS A 29 -3.54 0.72 6.52
CA LYS A 29 -4.21 0.67 7.82
C LYS A 29 -4.48 -0.77 8.26
N ARG A 30 -4.90 -1.62 7.33
CA ARG A 30 -5.14 -3.04 7.61
C ARG A 30 -3.85 -3.72 8.07
N LEU A 31 -2.72 -3.32 7.53
CA LEU A 31 -1.43 -3.86 7.91
C LEU A 31 -0.90 -3.26 9.22
N LYS A 32 -1.59 -2.27 9.77
CA LYS A 32 -1.17 -1.57 10.99
C LYS A 32 0.19 -0.89 10.83
N VAL A 33 0.43 -0.35 9.65
CA VAL A 33 1.67 0.37 9.37
C VAL A 33 1.65 1.70 10.12
N PRO A 34 2.72 2.02 10.88
CA PRO A 34 2.77 3.28 11.62
C PRO A 34 3.10 4.43 10.67
N LEU A 35 2.07 5.03 10.09
CA LEU A 35 2.24 6.05 9.05
C LEU A 35 3.05 7.26 9.48
N LYS A 36 3.14 7.52 10.80
CA LYS A 36 3.96 8.61 11.29
C LYS A 36 5.45 8.31 11.25
N LYS A 37 5.79 7.04 11.13
CA LYS A 37 7.19 6.59 11.21
C LYS A 37 7.71 6.00 9.91
N VAL A 38 6.85 5.84 8.92
CA VAL A 38 7.27 5.22 7.66
C VAL A 38 6.80 6.07 6.48
N ALA A 39 7.55 6.01 5.40
CA ALA A 39 7.13 6.50 4.11
C ALA A 39 6.57 5.33 3.32
N ILE A 40 5.57 5.61 2.49
CA ILE A 40 4.97 4.61 1.61
C ILE A 40 5.43 4.90 0.19
N GLU A 41 6.03 3.91 -0.46
CA GLU A 41 6.39 4.00 -1.87
C GLU A 41 5.44 3.14 -2.68
N LEU A 42 4.95 3.69 -3.77
CA LEU A 42 4.13 2.97 -4.73
C LEU A 42 4.85 3.03 -6.08
N ASN A 43 5.25 1.85 -6.58
CA ASN A 43 5.97 1.75 -7.84
C ASN A 43 7.19 2.68 -7.88
N HIS A 44 7.95 2.66 -6.78
CA HIS A 44 9.20 3.43 -6.60
C HIS A 44 9.01 4.93 -6.44
N LYS A 45 7.77 5.38 -6.21
CA LYS A 45 7.52 6.80 -5.93
C LYS A 45 7.01 6.95 -4.50
N ILE A 46 7.59 7.89 -3.77
CA ILE A 46 7.11 8.20 -2.42
C ILE A 46 5.76 8.87 -2.54
N MET A 47 4.78 8.34 -1.81
CA MET A 47 3.42 8.85 -1.85
C MET A 47 3.19 9.83 -0.72
N ASP A 48 2.57 10.97 -1.06
CA ASP A 48 2.09 11.91 -0.05
C ASP A 48 0.98 11.23 0.74
N LYS A 49 1.07 11.28 2.06
CA LYS A 49 0.08 10.62 2.92
C LYS A 49 -1.32 11.16 2.71
N SER A 50 -1.44 12.43 2.36
CA SER A 50 -2.74 13.03 2.08
C SER A 50 -3.41 12.44 0.82
N LYS A 51 -2.64 11.78 -0.03
CA LYS A 51 -3.15 11.21 -1.28
C LYS A 51 -3.39 9.72 -1.22
N LEU A 52 -3.02 9.06 -0.12
CA LEU A 52 -3.16 7.60 -0.04
C LEU A 52 -4.60 7.12 -0.23
N LYS A 53 -5.55 7.87 0.29
CA LYS A 53 -6.96 7.50 0.19
C LYS A 53 -7.49 7.57 -1.25
N LYS A 54 -6.80 8.30 -2.11
CA LYS A 54 -7.21 8.47 -3.51
C LYS A 54 -6.59 7.44 -4.44
N VAL A 55 -5.68 6.63 -3.92
CA VAL A 55 -4.96 5.67 -4.75
C VAL A 55 -5.64 4.31 -4.66
N LYS A 56 -6.21 3.86 -5.78
CA LYS A 56 -6.77 2.53 -5.88
C LYS A 56 -5.66 1.59 -6.33
N LEU A 57 -5.46 0.51 -5.58
CA LEU A 57 -4.43 -0.46 -5.92
C LEU A 57 -4.80 -1.23 -7.18
N LYS A 58 -3.82 -1.51 -7.99
CA LYS A 58 -3.97 -2.22 -9.26
C LYS A 58 -3.08 -3.46 -9.28
N ASN A 59 -3.41 -4.36 -10.17
CA ASN A 59 -2.61 -5.57 -10.34
C ASN A 59 -1.16 -5.20 -10.66
N ASN A 60 -0.24 -5.89 -10.04
CA ASN A 60 1.21 -5.70 -10.20
C ASN A 60 1.78 -4.43 -9.54
N ASP A 61 0.98 -3.72 -8.75
CA ASP A 61 1.53 -2.60 -7.99
C ASP A 61 2.57 -3.08 -6.98
N LYS A 62 3.63 -2.29 -6.84
CA LYS A 62 4.68 -2.55 -5.87
C LYS A 62 4.58 -1.53 -4.75
N ILE A 63 4.43 -2.01 -3.53
CA ILE A 63 4.32 -1.18 -2.34
C ILE A 63 5.52 -1.47 -1.46
N GLU A 64 6.18 -0.43 -1.00
CA GLU A 64 7.28 -0.55 -0.06
C GLU A 64 7.09 0.41 1.09
N THR A 65 7.43 -0.05 2.28
CA THR A 65 7.41 0.79 3.47
C THR A 65 8.84 1.06 3.88
N VAL A 66 9.17 2.34 4.05
CA VAL A 66 10.51 2.75 4.39
C VAL A 66 10.45 3.49 5.73
N HIS A 67 11.17 2.98 6.71
CA HIS A 67 11.19 3.62 8.02
C HIS A 67 12.10 4.85 8.00
N PHE A 68 11.62 5.92 8.63
CA PHE A 68 12.47 7.09 8.79
C PHE A 68 13.58 6.80 9.77
N ILE A 69 14.77 7.25 9.44
CA ILE A 69 15.94 7.12 10.30
C ILE A 69 16.11 8.42 11.06
N GLY A 70 16.54 8.32 12.31
CA GLY A 70 16.85 9.50 13.09
C GLY A 70 15.71 10.05 13.91
N GLY A 71 14.76 9.23 14.23
CA GLY A 71 13.78 9.54 15.25
C GLY A 71 13.03 10.85 15.05
N GLY A 72 12.77 11.14 13.86
CA GLY A 72 12.07 12.37 13.56
C GLY A 72 10.70 12.45 14.21
#